data_1906e4865f97f7e3f6ab5f03e35bcd19
#
_entry.id   1906e4865f97f7e3f6ab5f03e35bcd19
#
_cell.length_a   1.000
_cell.length_b   1.000
_cell.length_c   1.000
_cell.angle_alpha   90.00
_cell.angle_beta   90.00
_cell.angle_gamma   90.00
#
_symmetry.space_group_name_H-M   'P 1'
#
loop_
_entity.id
_entity.type
_entity.pdbx_description
1 polymer ?
#
loop_
_entity_poly.entity_id
_entity_poly.type
_entity_poly.pdbx_seq_one_letter_code
_entity_poly.pdbx_strand_id
1 'polypeptide(L)'
;MLKFLGGSMSFATTKRLTNEGAKKMMDAAISKAEEIGIPATVAIVDAGGHMILLERMDGGRFHTVHSSTTKAVSCASNRRPSTTRGAQGQDLDTIHAIGLTLAAGPTRWTAMEGGFPIFFEDECVGGIGVSGGDWQQDEDIARAAVEAIGASYEN
;
A
#
# COMPACT_ATOMS: atom_id res chain seq x y z
N MET A 1 -23.91 -0.65 -7.53
CA MET A 1 -24.85 -1.71 -7.95
C MET A 1 -24.13 -2.62 -8.95
N LEU A 2 -23.71 -3.81 -8.53
CA LEU A 2 -23.08 -4.79 -9.42
C LEU A 2 -24.09 -5.25 -10.45
N LYS A 3 -23.85 -4.96 -11.73
CA LYS A 3 -24.59 -5.59 -12.82
C LYS A 3 -24.06 -7.02 -12.98
N PHE A 4 -24.77 -7.97 -12.44
CA PHE A 4 -24.54 -9.39 -12.74
C PHE A 4 -24.96 -9.67 -14.19
N LEU A 5 -24.00 -9.68 -15.10
CA LEU A 5 -24.18 -10.23 -16.43
C LEU A 5 -24.02 -11.76 -16.36
N GLY A 6 -25.16 -12.47 -16.24
CA GLY A 6 -25.33 -13.86 -16.67
C GLY A 6 -24.35 -14.94 -16.20
N GLY A 7 -23.61 -14.76 -15.10
CA GLY A 7 -22.68 -15.74 -14.55
C GLY A 7 -23.20 -16.34 -13.23
N SER A 8 -22.68 -17.51 -12.86
CA SER A 8 -22.94 -18.15 -11.58
C SER A 8 -22.68 -17.19 -10.42
N MET A 9 -23.62 -17.06 -9.45
CA MET A 9 -23.43 -16.26 -8.25
C MET A 9 -22.28 -16.77 -7.34
N SER A 10 -21.72 -17.92 -7.65
CA SER A 10 -20.62 -18.54 -6.91
C SER A 10 -19.24 -18.05 -7.36
N PHE A 11 -19.15 -17.34 -8.47
CA PHE A 11 -17.90 -16.84 -9.02
C PHE A 11 -18.06 -15.43 -9.57
N ALA A 12 -17.02 -14.61 -9.41
CA ALA A 12 -16.98 -13.26 -9.94
C ALA A 12 -15.69 -13.02 -10.72
N THR A 13 -15.76 -12.15 -11.74
CA THR A 13 -14.58 -11.64 -12.42
C THR A 13 -13.98 -10.51 -11.57
N THR A 14 -12.67 -10.51 -11.40
CA THR A 14 -11.95 -9.48 -10.66
C THR A 14 -10.71 -9.02 -11.43
N LYS A 15 -10.28 -7.80 -11.19
CA LYS A 15 -9.03 -7.26 -11.71
C LYS A 15 -7.85 -7.67 -10.85
N ARG A 16 -6.70 -7.74 -11.45
CA ARG A 16 -5.46 -8.11 -10.79
C ARG A 16 -4.33 -7.19 -11.21
N LEU A 17 -3.60 -6.67 -10.23
CA LEU A 17 -2.32 -6.00 -10.48
C LEU A 17 -1.33 -7.02 -11.06
N THR A 18 -0.72 -6.68 -12.20
CA THR A 18 0.26 -7.53 -12.85
C THR A 18 1.69 -7.24 -12.34
N ASN A 19 2.60 -8.17 -12.53
CA ASN A 19 4.01 -7.93 -12.25
C ASN A 19 4.58 -6.76 -13.11
N GLU A 20 4.14 -6.63 -14.35
CA GLU A 20 4.51 -5.50 -15.22
C GLU A 20 4.03 -4.16 -14.64
N GLY A 21 2.78 -4.11 -14.16
CA GLY A 21 2.25 -2.92 -13.48
C GLY A 21 3.05 -2.59 -12.22
N ALA A 22 3.37 -3.60 -11.42
CA ALA A 22 4.18 -3.42 -10.21
C ALA A 22 5.59 -2.90 -10.53
N LYS A 23 6.22 -3.35 -11.62
CA LYS A 23 7.52 -2.83 -12.08
C LYS A 23 7.45 -1.35 -12.48
N LYS A 24 6.42 -0.94 -13.19
CA LYS A 24 6.19 0.48 -13.55
C LYS A 24 6.01 1.33 -12.30
N MET A 25 5.27 0.83 -11.32
CA MET A 25 5.12 1.50 -10.02
C MET A 25 6.45 1.62 -9.29
N MET A 26 7.24 0.54 -9.26
CA MET A 26 8.54 0.53 -8.60
C MET A 26 9.50 1.54 -9.24
N ASP A 27 9.59 1.58 -10.56
CA ASP A 27 10.44 2.53 -11.28
C ASP A 27 10.08 3.98 -10.92
N ALA A 28 8.79 4.30 -10.86
CA ALA A 28 8.32 5.63 -10.46
C ALA A 28 8.62 5.94 -8.99
N ALA A 29 8.46 4.95 -8.09
CA ALA A 29 8.77 5.09 -6.67
C ALA A 29 10.26 5.36 -6.45
N ILE A 30 11.13 4.59 -7.08
CA ILE A 30 12.58 4.75 -6.96
C ILE A 30 13.02 6.10 -7.55
N SER A 31 12.51 6.49 -8.71
CA SER A 31 12.79 7.81 -9.29
C SER A 31 12.38 8.95 -8.35
N LYS A 32 11.23 8.82 -7.69
CA LYS A 32 10.77 9.83 -6.72
C LYS A 32 11.63 9.85 -5.47
N ALA A 33 12.06 8.71 -4.97
CA ALA A 33 12.97 8.61 -3.83
C ALA A 33 14.34 9.25 -4.14
N GLU A 34 14.85 9.05 -5.35
CA GLU A 34 16.10 9.69 -5.83
C GLU A 34 15.94 11.21 -5.93
N GLU A 35 14.80 11.70 -6.48
CA GLU A 35 14.48 13.13 -6.55
C GLU A 35 14.44 13.77 -5.15
N ILE A 36 13.83 13.10 -4.17
CA ILE A 36 13.76 13.55 -2.78
C ILE A 36 15.12 13.43 -2.09
N GLY A 37 15.97 12.50 -2.52
CA GLY A 37 17.30 12.26 -1.97
C GLY A 37 17.33 11.34 -0.75
N ILE A 38 16.41 10.37 -0.67
CA ILE A 38 16.38 9.39 0.43
C ILE A 38 16.52 7.95 -0.07
N PRO A 39 17.21 7.08 0.67
CA PRO A 39 17.24 5.64 0.38
C PRO A 39 15.97 4.98 0.94
N ALA A 40 14.99 4.74 0.07
CA ALA A 40 13.72 4.13 0.44
C ALA A 40 13.71 2.61 0.23
N THR A 41 12.80 1.94 0.93
CA THR A 41 12.35 0.59 0.63
C THR A 41 10.88 0.65 0.22
N VAL A 42 10.54 0.00 -0.88
CA VAL A 42 9.20 -0.01 -1.46
C VAL A 42 8.71 -1.45 -1.58
N ALA A 43 7.51 -1.71 -1.09
CA ALA A 43 6.85 -3.01 -1.19
C ALA A 43 5.51 -2.85 -1.92
N ILE A 44 5.23 -3.74 -2.87
CA ILE A 44 3.99 -3.79 -3.63
C ILE A 44 3.38 -5.18 -3.47
N VAL A 45 2.14 -5.24 -3.02
CA VAL A 45 1.40 -6.48 -2.80
C VAL A 45 0.11 -6.49 -3.63
N ASP A 46 -0.41 -7.69 -3.90
CA ASP A 46 -1.71 -7.87 -4.54
C ASP A 46 -2.89 -7.64 -3.56
N ALA A 47 -4.12 -7.82 -4.05
CA ALA A 47 -5.32 -7.62 -3.24
C ALA A 47 -5.45 -8.58 -2.05
N GLY A 48 -4.74 -9.71 -2.07
CA GLY A 48 -4.67 -10.66 -0.96
C GLY A 48 -3.53 -10.39 0.02
N GLY A 49 -2.73 -9.35 -0.22
CA GLY A 49 -1.57 -9.02 0.60
C GLY A 49 -0.31 -9.81 0.26
N HIS A 50 -0.31 -10.55 -0.87
CA HIS A 50 0.84 -11.32 -1.29
C HIS A 50 1.84 -10.44 -2.02
N MET A 51 3.13 -10.61 -1.70
CA MET A 51 4.21 -9.82 -2.29
C MET A 51 4.31 -10.06 -3.79
N ILE A 52 4.26 -8.97 -4.58
CA ILE A 52 4.59 -8.98 -6.00
C ILE A 52 6.03 -8.54 -6.21
N LEU A 53 6.41 -7.41 -5.60
CA LEU A 53 7.73 -6.79 -5.80
C LEU A 53 8.14 -6.01 -4.55
N LEU A 54 9.42 -6.15 -4.20
CA LEU A 54 10.05 -5.38 -3.13
C LEU A 54 11.43 -4.93 -3.59
N GLU A 55 11.75 -3.66 -3.37
CA GLU A 55 13.08 -3.12 -3.61
C GLU A 55 13.55 -2.29 -2.43
N ARG A 56 14.74 -2.58 -1.94
CA ARG A 56 15.45 -1.76 -0.96
C ARG A 56 16.61 -1.09 -1.67
N MET A 57 16.59 0.23 -1.75
CA MET A 57 17.68 1.02 -2.33
C MET A 57 18.97 0.87 -1.50
N ASP A 58 20.10 1.09 -2.14
CA ASP A 58 21.40 1.15 -1.44
C ASP A 58 21.35 2.21 -0.33
N GLY A 59 21.81 1.86 0.85
CA GLY A 59 21.72 2.70 2.04
C GLY A 59 20.39 2.58 2.82
N GLY A 60 19.39 1.89 2.28
CA GLY A 60 18.14 1.61 2.99
C GLY A 60 18.39 0.71 4.22
N ARG A 61 17.73 1.06 5.34
CA ARG A 61 17.86 0.31 6.59
C ARG A 61 17.15 -1.04 6.48
N PHE A 62 17.70 -2.11 7.04
CA PHE A 62 17.16 -3.46 6.87
C PHE A 62 15.73 -3.64 7.42
N HIS A 63 15.36 -2.95 8.50
CA HIS A 63 14.01 -3.06 9.08
C HIS A 63 12.93 -2.41 8.20
N THR A 64 13.31 -1.55 7.24
CA THR A 64 12.35 -0.94 6.31
C THR A 64 11.76 -1.95 5.33
N VAL A 65 12.40 -3.09 5.12
CA VAL A 65 11.81 -4.22 4.40
C VAL A 65 10.54 -4.70 5.10
N HIS A 66 10.60 -4.83 6.42
CA HIS A 66 9.44 -5.24 7.22
C HIS A 66 8.37 -4.15 7.28
N SER A 67 8.74 -2.91 7.61
CA SER A 67 7.78 -1.82 7.76
C SER A 67 7.08 -1.45 6.44
N SER A 68 7.80 -1.41 5.32
CA SER A 68 7.18 -1.16 4.00
C SER A 68 6.20 -2.29 3.62
N THR A 69 6.56 -3.54 3.88
CA THR A 69 5.68 -4.69 3.63
C THR A 69 4.42 -4.61 4.48
N THR A 70 4.54 -4.31 5.78
CA THR A 70 3.38 -4.17 6.68
C THR A 70 2.46 -3.04 6.24
N LYS A 71 3.00 -1.88 5.82
CA LYS A 71 2.22 -0.78 5.26
C LYS A 71 1.43 -1.22 4.02
N ALA A 72 2.08 -1.90 3.08
CA ALA A 72 1.43 -2.39 1.86
C ALA A 72 0.29 -3.37 2.16
N VAL A 73 0.54 -4.38 3.00
CA VAL A 73 -0.45 -5.39 3.41
C VAL A 73 -1.62 -4.74 4.13
N SER A 74 -1.35 -3.84 5.06
CA SER A 74 -2.36 -3.08 5.81
C SER A 74 -3.32 -2.35 4.87
N CYS A 75 -2.78 -1.64 3.88
CA CYS A 75 -3.57 -0.85 2.93
C CYS A 75 -4.37 -1.72 1.95
N ALA A 76 -3.81 -2.82 1.48
CA ALA A 76 -4.53 -3.76 0.62
C ALA A 76 -5.75 -4.38 1.33
N SER A 77 -5.59 -4.71 2.61
CA SER A 77 -6.67 -5.27 3.44
C SER A 77 -7.70 -4.22 3.85
N ASN A 78 -7.23 -3.08 4.37
CA ASN A 78 -8.09 -2.03 4.92
C ASN A 78 -8.73 -1.14 3.83
N ARG A 79 -8.18 -1.16 2.62
CA ARG A 79 -8.60 -0.34 1.47
C ARG A 79 -8.58 1.16 1.78
N ARG A 80 -7.64 1.55 2.61
CA ARG A 80 -7.42 2.92 3.06
C ARG A 80 -5.92 3.18 3.23
N PRO A 81 -5.48 4.44 3.14
CA PRO A 81 -4.12 4.79 3.50
C PRO A 81 -3.77 4.36 4.92
N SER A 82 -2.54 3.95 5.16
CA SER A 82 -2.04 3.74 6.51
C SER A 82 -1.88 5.11 7.19
N THR A 83 -2.48 5.27 8.36
CA THR A 83 -2.55 6.56 9.04
C THR A 83 -2.86 6.38 10.52
N THR A 84 -2.52 7.41 11.30
CA THR A 84 -2.90 7.53 12.71
C THR A 84 -4.36 7.94 12.91
N ARG A 85 -5.11 8.12 11.83
CA ARG A 85 -6.54 8.46 11.88
C ARG A 85 -7.42 7.24 11.73
N GLY A 86 -8.50 7.22 12.51
CA GLY A 86 -9.54 6.19 12.41
C GLY A 86 -10.41 6.34 11.17
N ALA A 87 -11.34 5.40 10.98
CA ALA A 87 -12.22 5.32 9.81
C ALA A 87 -13.12 6.56 9.61
N GLN A 88 -13.35 7.31 10.67
CA GLN A 88 -14.19 8.52 10.66
C GLN A 88 -13.36 9.82 10.66
N GLY A 89 -12.05 9.72 10.42
CA GLY A 89 -11.14 10.86 10.41
C GLY A 89 -10.71 11.38 11.78
N GLN A 90 -11.16 10.74 12.87
CA GLN A 90 -10.76 11.07 14.24
C GLN A 90 -9.33 10.61 14.52
N ASP A 91 -8.66 11.26 15.46
CA ASP A 91 -7.37 10.78 15.95
C ASP A 91 -7.53 9.42 16.63
N LEU A 92 -6.69 8.47 16.26
CA LEU A 92 -6.69 7.14 16.83
C LEU A 92 -5.85 7.18 18.13
N ASP A 93 -6.47 6.82 19.26
CA ASP A 93 -5.70 6.76 20.50
C ASP A 93 -4.69 5.59 20.47
N THR A 94 -3.63 5.73 21.25
CA THR A 94 -2.50 4.78 21.27
C THR A 94 -2.93 3.38 21.65
N ILE A 95 -3.81 3.23 22.65
CA ILE A 95 -4.28 1.90 23.09
C ILE A 95 -5.09 1.21 22.01
N HIS A 96 -5.96 1.97 21.32
CA HIS A 96 -6.73 1.45 20.21
C HIS A 96 -5.85 1.04 19.03
N ALA A 97 -4.83 1.85 18.68
CA ALA A 97 -3.86 1.54 17.64
C ALA A 97 -3.06 0.26 17.96
N ILE A 98 -2.60 0.11 19.20
CA ILE A 98 -1.93 -1.11 19.67
C ILE A 98 -2.89 -2.31 19.61
N GLY A 99 -4.14 -2.14 20.05
CA GLY A 99 -5.17 -3.17 20.00
C GLY A 99 -5.44 -3.66 18.59
N LEU A 100 -5.56 -2.77 17.61
CA LEU A 100 -5.71 -3.12 16.19
C LEU A 100 -4.49 -3.90 15.68
N THR A 101 -3.28 -3.44 16.01
CA THR A 101 -2.03 -4.12 15.61
C THR A 101 -1.99 -5.56 16.15
N LEU A 102 -2.33 -5.75 17.41
CA LEU A 102 -2.33 -7.07 18.04
C LEU A 102 -3.44 -7.97 17.48
N ALA A 103 -4.63 -7.42 17.25
CA ALA A 103 -5.77 -8.19 16.72
C ALA A 103 -5.56 -8.63 15.26
N ALA A 104 -4.99 -7.76 14.43
CA ALA A 104 -4.68 -8.07 13.03
C ALA A 104 -3.41 -8.92 12.88
N GLY A 105 -2.47 -8.75 13.79
CA GLY A 105 -1.11 -9.24 13.72
C GLY A 105 -0.12 -8.14 13.33
N PRO A 106 1.06 -8.08 13.96
CA PRO A 106 2.01 -6.97 13.79
C PRO A 106 2.62 -6.86 12.38
N THR A 107 2.43 -7.87 11.54
CA THR A 107 2.86 -7.86 10.13
C THR A 107 1.75 -7.50 9.15
N ARG A 108 0.53 -7.24 9.64
CA ARG A 108 -0.67 -7.08 8.80
C ARG A 108 -1.35 -5.75 8.94
N TRP A 109 -1.09 -5.02 10.00
CA TRP A 109 -1.68 -3.72 10.25
C TRP A 109 -0.70 -2.78 10.91
N THR A 110 -0.72 -1.51 10.48
CA THR A 110 0.05 -0.42 11.09
C THR A 110 -0.69 0.90 10.92
N ALA A 111 -0.53 1.79 11.91
CA ALA A 111 -0.98 3.17 11.84
C ALA A 111 0.08 4.11 11.22
N MET A 112 1.25 3.61 10.85
CA MET A 112 2.32 4.43 10.29
C MET A 112 2.02 4.82 8.85
N GLU A 113 2.11 6.10 8.54
CA GLU A 113 1.93 6.66 7.20
C GLU A 113 2.96 6.12 6.20
N GLY A 114 2.67 6.27 4.90
CA GLY A 114 3.51 5.83 3.80
C GLY A 114 3.00 4.59 3.07
N GLY A 115 1.81 4.12 3.42
CA GLY A 115 1.10 3.08 2.67
C GLY A 115 -0.16 3.61 2.01
N PHE A 116 -0.44 3.12 0.80
CA PHE A 116 -1.68 3.39 0.07
C PHE A 116 -2.28 2.12 -0.53
N PRO A 117 -3.62 2.01 -0.57
CA PRO A 117 -4.28 1.03 -1.41
C PRO A 117 -4.09 1.39 -2.88
N ILE A 118 -4.19 0.43 -3.74
CA ILE A 118 -4.13 0.62 -5.19
C ILE A 118 -5.51 0.30 -5.74
N PHE A 119 -6.22 1.32 -6.22
CA PHE A 119 -7.52 1.16 -6.87
C PHE A 119 -7.38 1.30 -8.38
N PHE A 120 -8.00 0.38 -9.10
CA PHE A 120 -8.21 0.52 -10.53
C PHE A 120 -9.71 0.38 -10.83
N GLU A 121 -10.28 1.43 -11.40
CA GLU A 121 -11.73 1.61 -11.42
C GLU A 121 -12.24 1.49 -9.97
N ASP A 122 -13.24 0.75 -9.64
CA ASP A 122 -13.79 0.65 -8.28
C ASP A 122 -13.25 -0.55 -7.48
N GLU A 123 -12.17 -1.21 -7.97
CA GLU A 123 -11.60 -2.39 -7.31
C GLU A 123 -10.25 -2.10 -6.66
N CYS A 124 -10.09 -2.52 -5.41
CA CYS A 124 -8.77 -2.55 -4.77
C CYS A 124 -7.99 -3.75 -5.31
N VAL A 125 -6.92 -3.46 -6.06
CA VAL A 125 -6.09 -4.47 -6.72
C VAL A 125 -4.79 -4.76 -5.98
N GLY A 126 -4.52 -4.04 -4.91
CA GLY A 126 -3.32 -4.24 -4.11
C GLY A 126 -3.05 -3.13 -3.11
N GLY A 127 -1.82 -3.09 -2.63
CA GLY A 127 -1.29 -2.06 -1.75
C GLY A 127 0.18 -1.80 -2.02
N ILE A 128 0.59 -0.58 -1.71
CA ILE A 128 1.99 -0.16 -1.73
C ILE A 128 2.38 0.37 -0.36
N GLY A 129 3.60 0.10 0.07
CA GLY A 129 4.17 0.63 1.30
C GLY A 129 5.58 1.13 1.07
N VAL A 130 5.87 2.30 1.61
CA VAL A 130 7.18 2.96 1.53
C VAL A 130 7.69 3.25 2.93
N SER A 131 8.97 3.00 3.14
CA SER A 131 9.68 3.32 4.38
C SER A 131 11.10 3.78 4.08
N GLY A 132 11.55 4.82 4.76
CA GLY A 132 12.92 5.32 4.61
C GLY A 132 13.08 6.80 4.91
N GLY A 133 12.06 7.60 4.65
CA GLY A 133 12.01 9.04 4.94
C GLY A 133 11.14 9.38 6.14
N ASP A 134 10.75 10.63 6.22
CA ASP A 134 9.65 11.05 7.07
C ASP A 134 8.29 10.62 6.45
N TRP A 135 7.21 10.80 7.19
CA TRP A 135 5.91 10.33 6.75
C TRP A 135 5.42 10.97 5.44
N GLN A 136 5.75 12.26 5.19
CA GLN A 136 5.38 12.95 3.95
C GLN A 136 6.19 12.45 2.76
N GLN A 137 7.49 12.25 2.95
CA GLN A 137 8.38 11.69 1.92
C GLN A 137 7.95 10.28 1.52
N ASP A 138 7.65 9.43 2.50
CA ASP A 138 7.17 8.07 2.24
C ASP A 138 5.84 8.09 1.46
N GLU A 139 4.90 8.97 1.82
CA GLU A 139 3.63 9.13 1.11
C GLU A 139 3.83 9.67 -0.32
N ASP A 140 4.69 10.66 -0.52
CA ASP A 140 4.94 11.24 -1.85
C ASP A 140 5.50 10.21 -2.82
N ILE A 141 6.37 9.33 -2.34
CA ILE A 141 6.92 8.23 -3.12
C ILE A 141 5.80 7.23 -3.47
N ALA A 142 4.97 6.86 -2.51
CA ALA A 142 3.88 5.92 -2.72
C ALA A 142 2.83 6.46 -3.70
N ARG A 143 2.47 7.76 -3.59
CA ARG A 143 1.55 8.42 -4.55
C ARG A 143 2.09 8.41 -5.96
N ALA A 144 3.35 8.81 -6.14
CA ALA A 144 3.99 8.82 -7.45
C ALA A 144 3.91 7.44 -8.14
N ALA A 145 4.11 6.37 -7.37
CA ALA A 145 4.02 5.01 -7.87
C ALA A 145 2.61 4.63 -8.33
N VAL A 146 1.59 4.94 -7.53
CA VAL A 146 0.19 4.62 -7.87
C VAL A 146 -0.27 5.40 -9.10
N GLU A 147 0.04 6.68 -9.15
CA GLU A 147 -0.31 7.56 -10.27
C GLU A 147 0.37 7.14 -11.59
N ALA A 148 1.58 6.59 -11.51
CA ALA A 148 2.35 6.17 -12.69
C ALA A 148 1.67 5.09 -13.55
N ILE A 149 0.78 4.31 -12.98
CA ILE A 149 0.00 3.28 -13.71
C ILE A 149 -1.45 3.69 -13.96
N GLY A 150 -1.81 4.95 -13.71
CA GLY A 150 -3.17 5.44 -13.87
C GLY A 150 -4.16 4.89 -12.84
N ALA A 151 -3.66 4.41 -11.70
CA ALA A 151 -4.46 3.96 -10.57
C ALA A 151 -4.76 5.11 -9.59
N SER A 152 -5.68 4.87 -8.65
CA SER A 152 -6.01 5.78 -7.56
C SER A 152 -5.65 5.15 -6.21
N TYR A 153 -5.36 5.98 -5.22
CA TYR A 153 -5.18 5.59 -3.82
C TYR A 153 -6.37 6.03 -2.94
N GLU A 154 -7.36 6.61 -3.55
CA GLU A 154 -8.65 6.99 -2.94
C GLU A 154 -9.80 6.36 -3.74
N ASN A 155 -10.88 5.98 -3.03
CA ASN A 155 -12.08 5.39 -3.64
C ASN A 155 -13.27 6.33 -3.43
#